data_d0ee6a1a579f018b641a46acd75a2680
#
_entry.id   d0ee6a1a579f018b641a46acd75a2680
#
_cell.length_a   1.000
_cell.length_b   1.000
_cell.length_c   1.000
_cell.angle_alpha   90.00
_cell.angle_beta   90.00
_cell.angle_gamma   90.00
#
_symmetry.space_group_name_H-M   'P 1'
#
loop_
_entity.id
_entity.type
_entity.pdbx_description
1 polymer ?
#
loop_
_entity_poly.entity_id
_entity_poly.type
_entity_poly.pdbx_seq_one_letter_code
_entity_poly.pdbx_strand_id
1 'polypeptide(L)'
;YTLPLRGEEGFSYFELPEALPAGYYVGEAMVDNAKQQLWFQVTDLSAYAGVYHDQTVVWVNDLLKGNPAQGAKVQPAWGGQVAQTGQDGLATLPTSQDSSTGVYAIISQGNKEAVLAVPIITGNISMWTGVSINLTIRYISGVW
;
A
#
# COMPACT_ATOMS: atom_id res chain seq x y z
N TYR A 1 -9.04 -19.26 -8.50
CA TYR A 1 -10.45 -19.16 -8.08
C TYR A 1 -11.27 -18.44 -9.13
N THR A 2 -12.52 -18.86 -9.35
CA THR A 2 -13.53 -18.08 -10.06
C THR A 2 -14.54 -17.64 -9.02
N LEU A 3 -14.67 -16.33 -8.81
CA LEU A 3 -15.50 -15.75 -7.77
C LEU A 3 -16.67 -14.98 -8.40
N PRO A 4 -17.89 -15.10 -7.85
CA PRO A 4 -19.02 -14.29 -8.29
C PRO A 4 -18.79 -12.82 -7.91
N LEU A 5 -18.94 -11.90 -8.85
CA LEU A 5 -18.98 -10.48 -8.56
C LEU A 5 -20.39 -10.15 -8.02
N ARG A 6 -20.42 -9.51 -6.87
CA ARG A 6 -21.65 -8.99 -6.25
C ARG A 6 -21.65 -7.48 -6.37
N GLY A 7 -22.81 -6.87 -6.50
CA GLY A 7 -22.97 -5.43 -6.55
C GLY A 7 -24.03 -4.94 -5.59
N GLU A 8 -23.77 -3.85 -4.89
CA GLU A 8 -24.71 -3.19 -4.01
C GLU A 8 -24.46 -1.68 -4.04
N GLU A 9 -25.49 -0.89 -4.29
CA GLU A 9 -25.46 0.59 -4.26
C GLU A 9 -24.28 1.26 -5.01
N GLY A 10 -23.94 0.75 -6.22
CA GLY A 10 -22.88 1.33 -7.05
C GLY A 10 -21.47 0.80 -6.75
N PHE A 11 -21.34 -0.17 -5.85
CA PHE A 11 -20.09 -0.88 -5.59
C PHE A 11 -20.16 -2.31 -6.10
N SER A 12 -19.07 -2.80 -6.66
CA SER A 12 -18.90 -4.22 -7.00
C SER A 12 -17.84 -4.82 -6.09
N TYR A 13 -18.15 -5.97 -5.51
CA TYR A 13 -17.24 -6.67 -4.62
C TYR A 13 -17.29 -8.18 -4.84
N PHE A 14 -16.25 -8.85 -4.40
CA PHE A 14 -16.19 -10.30 -4.33
C PHE A 14 -15.66 -10.73 -2.97
N GLU A 15 -16.08 -11.88 -2.53
CA GLU A 15 -15.61 -12.49 -1.29
C GLU A 15 -14.64 -13.62 -1.63
N LEU A 16 -13.49 -13.62 -0.96
CA LEU A 16 -12.56 -14.73 -1.05
C LEU A 16 -13.06 -15.89 -0.18
N PRO A 17 -13.01 -17.15 -0.66
CA PRO A 17 -13.49 -18.30 0.10
C PRO A 17 -12.61 -18.61 1.32
N GLU A 18 -11.38 -18.12 1.32
CA GLU A 18 -10.40 -18.28 2.40
C GLU A 18 -9.44 -17.08 2.43
N ALA A 19 -8.78 -16.89 3.55
CA ALA A 19 -7.73 -15.88 3.68
C ALA A 19 -6.54 -16.25 2.79
N LEU A 20 -6.09 -15.31 1.96
CA LEU A 20 -4.91 -15.50 1.15
C LEU A 20 -3.65 -15.31 2.00
N PRO A 21 -2.61 -16.14 1.80
CA PRO A 21 -1.29 -15.91 2.39
C PRO A 21 -0.71 -14.54 1.99
N ALA A 22 0.27 -14.06 2.75
CA ALA A 22 1.02 -12.87 2.34
C ALA A 22 1.68 -13.09 0.98
N GLY A 23 1.52 -12.13 0.06
CA GLY A 23 2.03 -12.22 -1.31
C GLY A 23 1.42 -11.22 -2.26
N TYR A 24 1.80 -11.35 -3.53
CA TYR A 24 1.30 -10.52 -4.64
C TYR A 24 0.34 -11.33 -5.49
N TYR A 25 -0.76 -10.72 -5.87
CA TYR A 25 -1.84 -11.38 -6.59
C TYR A 25 -2.30 -10.56 -7.79
N VAL A 26 -2.79 -11.28 -8.79
CA VAL A 26 -3.47 -10.71 -9.95
C VAL A 26 -4.88 -11.26 -9.97
N GLY A 27 -5.86 -10.39 -9.95
CA GLY A 27 -7.25 -10.72 -10.20
C GLY A 27 -7.66 -10.30 -11.62
N GLU A 28 -8.53 -11.06 -12.27
CA GLU A 28 -9.17 -10.68 -13.51
C GLU A 28 -10.68 -10.67 -13.31
N ALA A 29 -11.33 -9.59 -13.73
CA ALA A 29 -12.78 -9.47 -13.69
C ALA A 29 -13.32 -9.11 -15.07
N MET A 30 -14.50 -9.64 -15.38
CA MET A 30 -15.28 -9.20 -16.54
C MET A 30 -16.32 -8.20 -16.06
N VAL A 31 -16.20 -6.96 -16.52
CA VAL A 31 -17.15 -5.87 -16.21
C VAL A 31 -17.62 -5.30 -17.55
N ASP A 32 -18.93 -5.32 -17.78
CA ASP A 32 -19.56 -4.83 -19.01
C ASP A 32 -18.90 -5.36 -20.31
N ASN A 33 -18.60 -6.66 -20.34
CA ASN A 33 -17.88 -7.34 -21.44
C ASN A 33 -16.42 -6.88 -21.66
N ALA A 34 -15.87 -6.06 -20.78
CA ALA A 34 -14.47 -5.68 -20.78
C ALA A 34 -13.70 -6.45 -19.70
N LYS A 35 -12.53 -6.99 -20.09
CA LYS A 35 -11.62 -7.65 -19.17
C LYS A 35 -10.82 -6.59 -18.43
N GLN A 36 -10.89 -6.59 -17.10
CA GLN A 36 -10.11 -5.73 -16.23
C GLN A 36 -9.16 -6.57 -15.38
N GLN A 37 -7.96 -6.07 -15.16
CA GLN A 37 -6.99 -6.69 -14.27
C GLN A 37 -6.82 -5.83 -13.02
N LEU A 38 -6.80 -6.50 -11.88
CA LEU A 38 -6.58 -5.91 -10.57
C LEU A 38 -5.31 -6.53 -9.98
N TRP A 39 -4.36 -5.68 -9.60
CA TRP A 39 -3.16 -6.07 -8.86
C TRP A 39 -3.35 -5.71 -7.41
N PHE A 40 -3.08 -6.65 -6.51
CA PHE A 40 -3.18 -6.37 -5.08
C PHE A 40 -2.14 -7.17 -4.29
N GLN A 41 -1.86 -6.70 -3.10
CA GLN A 41 -0.94 -7.33 -2.17
C GLN A 41 -1.67 -7.68 -0.88
N VAL A 42 -1.37 -8.87 -0.34
CA VAL A 42 -1.72 -9.27 1.03
C VAL A 42 -0.45 -9.16 1.87
N THR A 43 -0.51 -8.36 2.92
CA THR A 43 0.65 -8.11 3.78
C THR A 43 0.22 -7.81 5.21
N ASP A 44 1.10 -8.12 6.16
CA ASP A 44 0.94 -7.79 7.60
C ASP A 44 1.47 -6.39 7.95
N LEU A 45 1.97 -5.64 6.96
CA LEU A 45 2.42 -4.27 7.14
C LEU A 45 1.41 -3.31 6.52
N SER A 46 1.02 -2.26 7.22
CA SER A 46 0.36 -1.11 6.61
C SER A 46 1.31 0.07 6.59
N ALA A 47 1.22 0.88 5.54
CA ALA A 47 2.06 2.06 5.40
C ALA A 47 1.31 3.22 4.75
N TYR A 48 1.72 4.43 5.13
CA TYR A 48 1.24 5.69 4.57
C TYR A 48 2.42 6.58 4.25
N ALA A 49 2.31 7.39 3.20
CA ALA A 49 3.29 8.41 2.87
C ALA A 49 2.66 9.79 2.88
N GLY A 50 3.31 10.70 3.61
CA GLY A 50 3.08 12.13 3.49
C GLY A 50 4.23 12.74 2.68
N VAL A 51 3.90 13.37 1.54
CA VAL A 51 4.91 13.93 0.64
C VAL A 51 4.92 15.44 0.80
N TYR A 52 6.10 15.97 1.09
CA TYR A 52 6.39 17.39 1.22
C TYR A 52 7.38 17.78 0.12
N HIS A 53 7.64 19.06 -0.03
CA HIS A 53 8.53 19.59 -1.07
C HIS A 53 9.94 18.98 -1.04
N ASP A 54 10.49 18.80 0.15
CA ASP A 54 11.87 18.38 0.40
C ASP A 54 12.01 16.98 1.01
N GLN A 55 10.93 16.44 1.54
CA GLN A 55 10.95 15.16 2.23
C GLN A 55 9.64 14.37 2.05
N THR A 56 9.78 13.07 2.06
CA THR A 56 8.67 12.12 2.14
C THR A 56 8.73 11.41 3.48
N VAL A 57 7.69 11.51 4.27
CA VAL A 57 7.58 10.82 5.56
C VAL A 57 6.72 9.58 5.36
N VAL A 58 7.25 8.42 5.73
CA VAL A 58 6.56 7.14 5.65
C VAL A 58 6.28 6.64 7.06
N TRP A 59 5.01 6.34 7.35
CA TRP A 59 4.58 5.72 8.59
C TRP A 59 4.23 4.26 8.36
N VAL A 60 4.81 3.36 9.14
CA VAL A 60 4.65 1.91 9.00
C VAL A 60 4.13 1.30 10.29
N ASN A 61 3.10 0.45 10.17
CA ASN A 61 2.54 -0.33 11.27
C ASN A 61 2.61 -1.83 10.99
N ASP A 62 2.85 -2.60 12.04
CA ASP A 62 2.70 -4.06 12.07
C ASP A 62 1.23 -4.38 12.42
N LEU A 63 0.48 -4.89 11.45
CA LEU A 63 -0.94 -5.18 11.60
C LEU A 63 -1.21 -6.34 12.55
N LEU A 64 -0.30 -7.31 12.65
CA LEU A 64 -0.45 -8.43 13.56
C LEU A 64 -0.25 -8.01 15.02
N LYS A 65 0.69 -7.10 15.25
CA LYS A 65 0.99 -6.61 16.60
C LYS A 65 0.13 -5.41 17.01
N GLY A 66 -0.46 -4.71 16.04
CA GLY A 66 -1.26 -3.51 16.27
C GLY A 66 -0.46 -2.30 16.75
N ASN A 67 0.83 -2.22 16.42
CA ASN A 67 1.73 -1.15 16.86
C ASN A 67 2.64 -0.65 15.72
N PRO A 68 3.32 0.51 15.90
CA PRO A 68 4.32 0.99 14.96
C PRO A 68 5.40 -0.05 14.68
N ALA A 69 5.76 -0.23 13.40
CA ALA A 69 6.78 -1.16 12.97
C ALA A 69 8.18 -0.53 13.11
N GLN A 70 8.77 -0.62 14.29
CA GLN A 70 10.12 -0.13 14.55
C GLN A 70 11.17 -0.94 13.78
N GLY A 71 12.14 -0.25 13.17
CA GLY A 71 13.26 -0.86 12.44
C GLY A 71 12.87 -1.44 11.08
N ALA A 72 11.69 -1.15 10.56
CA ALA A 72 11.32 -1.49 9.20
C ALA A 72 12.19 -0.69 8.22
N LYS A 73 12.70 -1.37 7.19
CA LYS A 73 13.46 -0.74 6.11
C LYS A 73 12.48 -0.17 5.09
N VAL A 74 12.70 1.07 4.68
CA VAL A 74 11.92 1.77 3.65
C VAL A 74 12.89 2.11 2.52
N GLN A 75 12.75 1.41 1.39
CA GLN A 75 13.59 1.57 0.21
C GLN A 75 12.82 2.29 -0.88
N PRO A 76 13.19 3.54 -1.23
CA PRO A 76 12.55 4.25 -2.32
C PRO A 76 12.97 3.67 -3.67
N ALA A 77 12.00 3.43 -4.56
CA ALA A 77 12.27 2.93 -5.92
C ALA A 77 12.83 4.02 -6.86
N TRP A 78 12.66 5.30 -6.48
CA TRP A 78 13.22 6.43 -7.23
C TRP A 78 14.70 6.70 -6.93
N GLY A 79 15.34 5.83 -6.16
CA GLY A 79 16.75 5.99 -5.77
C GLY A 79 16.89 6.68 -4.42
N GLY A 80 18.12 6.68 -3.93
CA GLY A 80 18.45 7.24 -2.62
C GLY A 80 18.77 6.17 -1.57
N GLN A 81 18.99 6.62 -0.35
CA GLN A 81 19.36 5.74 0.75
C GLN A 81 18.12 5.06 1.34
N VAL A 82 18.28 3.81 1.78
CA VAL A 82 17.30 3.11 2.58
C VAL A 82 17.19 3.77 3.94
N ALA A 83 15.97 4.16 4.34
CA ALA A 83 15.71 4.64 5.68
C ALA A 83 15.17 3.49 6.57
N GLN A 84 15.25 3.69 7.88
CA GLN A 84 14.63 2.79 8.86
C GLN A 84 13.65 3.56 9.72
N THR A 85 12.54 2.91 10.06
CA THR A 85 11.55 3.49 10.95
C THR A 85 12.04 3.55 12.39
N GLY A 86 11.73 4.65 13.06
CA GLY A 86 11.94 4.83 14.50
C GLY A 86 10.95 4.03 15.36
N GLN A 87 10.96 4.30 16.66
CA GLN A 87 10.03 3.69 17.62
C GLN A 87 8.56 4.04 17.33
N ASP A 88 8.34 5.19 16.72
CA ASP A 88 7.04 5.70 16.27
C ASP A 88 6.57 5.14 14.93
N GLY A 89 7.39 4.30 14.30
CA GLY A 89 7.14 3.74 12.97
C GLY A 89 7.39 4.71 11.81
N LEU A 90 7.99 5.87 12.06
CA LEU A 90 8.26 6.88 11.04
C LEU A 90 9.66 6.72 10.43
N ALA A 91 9.73 6.88 9.11
CA ALA A 91 10.97 7.03 8.36
C ALA A 91 10.87 8.24 7.44
N THR A 92 11.97 8.95 7.24
CA THR A 92 12.04 10.11 6.34
C THR A 92 12.97 9.81 5.17
N LEU A 93 12.50 10.12 3.97
CA LEU A 93 13.20 9.95 2.70
C LEU A 93 13.25 11.29 1.96
N PRO A 94 14.23 11.52 1.09
CA PRO A 94 14.17 12.61 0.12
C PRO A 94 12.94 12.43 -0.79
N THR A 95 12.25 13.52 -1.11
CA THR A 95 11.14 13.47 -2.08
C THR A 95 11.68 13.21 -3.49
N SER A 96 10.98 12.35 -4.25
CA SER A 96 11.29 12.16 -5.68
C SER A 96 11.07 13.46 -6.44
N GLN A 97 12.06 13.84 -7.23
CA GLN A 97 11.96 14.97 -8.15
C GLN A 97 11.52 14.52 -9.56
N ASP A 98 11.44 13.21 -9.79
CA ASP A 98 11.03 12.64 -11.06
C ASP A 98 9.53 12.35 -11.05
N SER A 99 8.80 13.10 -11.88
CA SER A 99 7.35 12.93 -12.07
C SER A 99 7.00 11.96 -13.21
N SER A 100 7.98 11.44 -13.93
CA SER A 100 7.76 10.62 -15.13
C SER A 100 7.51 9.15 -14.86
N THR A 101 7.91 8.66 -13.68
CA THR A 101 7.75 7.25 -13.29
C THR A 101 6.87 7.14 -12.05
N GLY A 102 6.05 6.10 -12.00
CA GLY A 102 5.28 5.80 -10.79
C GLY A 102 6.22 5.68 -9.58
N VAL A 103 5.96 6.47 -8.55
CA VAL A 103 6.81 6.52 -7.36
C VAL A 103 6.28 5.52 -6.36
N TYR A 104 7.12 4.59 -5.94
CA TYR A 104 6.78 3.63 -4.90
C TYR A 104 7.97 3.39 -3.97
N ALA A 105 7.67 2.90 -2.77
CA ALA A 105 8.67 2.44 -1.81
C ALA A 105 8.40 0.98 -1.45
N ILE A 106 9.48 0.22 -1.28
CA ILE A 106 9.42 -1.15 -0.76
C ILE A 106 9.72 -1.07 0.74
N ILE A 107 8.84 -1.66 1.52
CA ILE A 107 8.95 -1.69 2.97
C ILE A 107 9.16 -3.13 3.40
N SER A 108 10.18 -3.38 4.23
CA SER A 108 10.46 -4.72 4.71
C SER A 108 10.81 -4.75 6.20
N GLN A 109 10.29 -5.77 6.90
CA GLN A 109 10.60 -6.04 8.30
C GLN A 109 10.60 -7.55 8.55
N GLY A 110 11.79 -8.14 8.76
CA GLY A 110 11.94 -9.59 8.82
C GLY A 110 11.55 -10.24 7.51
N ASN A 111 10.56 -11.13 7.55
CA ASN A 111 9.98 -11.81 6.38
C ASN A 111 8.72 -11.11 5.82
N LYS A 112 8.34 -9.97 6.37
CA LYS A 112 7.20 -9.18 5.92
C LYS A 112 7.64 -8.15 4.89
N GLU A 113 6.82 -7.95 3.88
CA GLU A 113 7.06 -6.94 2.84
C GLU A 113 5.77 -6.23 2.44
N ALA A 114 5.86 -4.96 2.11
CA ALA A 114 4.80 -4.16 1.56
C ALA A 114 5.33 -3.22 0.47
N VAL A 115 4.54 -2.97 -0.56
CA VAL A 115 4.79 -1.94 -1.57
C VAL A 115 3.83 -0.79 -1.34
N LEU A 116 4.38 0.39 -1.14
CA LEU A 116 3.63 1.61 -0.93
C LEU A 116 3.73 2.48 -2.19
N ALA A 117 2.60 2.78 -2.81
CA ALA A 117 2.53 3.82 -3.81
C ALA A 117 2.66 5.19 -3.13
N VAL A 118 3.61 6.00 -3.61
CA VAL A 118 3.87 7.33 -3.06
C VAL A 118 3.28 8.37 -4.00
N PRO A 119 2.46 9.32 -3.53
CA PRO A 119 1.91 10.37 -4.36
C PRO A 119 3.02 11.23 -4.99
N ILE A 120 2.82 11.64 -6.23
CA ILE A 120 3.72 12.59 -6.90
C ILE A 120 3.17 14.00 -6.68
N ILE A 121 4.01 14.91 -6.21
CA ILE A 121 3.64 16.32 -6.14
C ILE A 121 3.95 16.96 -7.49
N THR A 122 2.90 17.33 -8.23
CA THR A 122 3.02 18.17 -9.42
C THR A 122 2.64 19.60 -9.06
N GLY A 123 3.66 20.47 -8.82
CA GLY A 123 3.46 21.88 -8.46
C GLY A 123 3.63 22.21 -6.97
N ASN A 124 3.45 23.49 -6.63
CA ASN A 124 3.66 24.03 -5.28
C ASN A 124 2.54 23.71 -4.25
N ILE A 125 1.82 22.63 -4.42
CA ILE A 125 0.72 22.25 -3.54
C ILE A 125 1.15 21.05 -2.71
N SER A 126 1.30 21.24 -1.41
CA SER A 126 1.33 20.13 -0.44
C SER A 126 -0.04 19.46 -0.46
N MET A 127 -0.19 18.38 -1.20
CA MET A 127 -1.41 17.62 -1.18
C MET A 127 -1.30 16.52 -0.11
N TRP A 128 -2.13 16.65 0.91
CA TRP A 128 -2.53 15.51 1.72
C TRP A 128 -3.49 14.67 0.87
N THR A 129 -2.98 13.81 0.03
CA THR A 129 -3.80 12.78 -0.57
C THR A 129 -3.75 11.56 0.34
N GLY A 130 -4.67 11.51 1.27
CA GLY A 130 -4.98 10.30 2.02
C GLY A 130 -5.69 9.25 1.17
N VAL A 131 -5.17 8.98 -0.03
CA VAL A 131 -5.63 7.90 -0.89
C VAL A 131 -4.40 7.16 -1.38
N SER A 132 -3.73 6.50 -0.46
CA SER A 132 -3.02 5.29 -0.84
C SER A 132 -4.09 4.24 -1.11
N ILE A 133 -4.35 3.91 -2.37
CA ILE A 133 -5.08 2.70 -2.71
C ILE A 133 -4.10 1.55 -2.48
N ASN A 134 -3.67 1.38 -1.25
CA ASN A 134 -3.28 0.08 -0.77
C ASN A 134 -4.59 -0.66 -0.59
N LEU A 135 -4.97 -1.45 -1.59
CA LEU A 135 -6.01 -2.44 -1.42
C LEU A 135 -5.47 -3.49 -0.46
N THR A 136 -5.33 -3.10 0.79
CA THR A 136 -5.10 -4.05 1.88
C THR A 136 -6.43 -4.71 2.09
N ILE A 137 -6.63 -5.87 1.46
CA ILE A 137 -7.79 -6.71 1.73
C ILE A 137 -7.58 -7.25 3.15
N ARG A 138 -8.10 -6.52 4.11
CA ARG A 138 -8.14 -6.98 5.49
C ARG A 138 -9.31 -7.96 5.58
N TYR A 139 -9.02 -9.25 5.72
CA TYR A 139 -10.03 -10.19 6.21
C TYR A 139 -10.28 -9.86 7.67
N ILE A 140 -11.32 -9.07 7.93
CA ILE A 140 -11.84 -8.92 9.29
C ILE A 140 -12.72 -10.15 9.50
N SER A 141 -12.22 -11.16 10.18
CA SER A 141 -13.08 -12.16 10.79
C SER A 141 -13.90 -11.44 11.85
N GLY A 142 -15.08 -10.97 11.44
CA GLY A 142 -16.01 -10.33 12.33
C GLY A 142 -16.56 -11.35 13.30
N VAL A 143 -16.25 -11.18 14.56
CA VAL A 143 -17.11 -11.65 15.63
C VAL A 143 -18.25 -10.63 15.71
N TRP A 144 -19.44 -11.03 15.32
CA TRP A 144 -20.69 -10.38 15.66
C TRP A 144 -21.22 -10.97 16.97
#